data_3f26ba756bad310fb7213c0104266aa3
#
_entry.id   3f26ba756bad310fb7213c0104266aa3
#
_cell.length_a   1.000
_cell.length_b   1.000
_cell.length_c   1.000
_cell.angle_alpha   90.00
_cell.angle_beta   90.00
_cell.angle_gamma   90.00
#
_symmetry.space_group_name_H-M   'P 1'
#
loop_
_entity.id
_entity.type
_entity.pdbx_description
1 polymer ?
#
loop_
_entity_poly.entity_id
_entity_poly.type
_entity_poly.pdbx_seq_one_letter_code
_entity_poly.pdbx_strand_id
1 'polypeptide(L)'
;MKKNLTEEELHILKNKGTEKPFSGKLLYNKKKGTYYCKGCDNELFSSKSKYDSGSGWPSFYEPININSIVFKKDISLGMIRTEVICKNCDGHLGHVFDDGPNPTGKRYCINSLSLNFNKDE
;
A
#
# COMPACT_ATOMS: atom_id res chain seq x y z
N MET A 1 14.35 0.95 8.51
CA MET A 1 13.54 2.03 7.91
C MET A 1 14.43 3.25 7.69
N LYS A 2 14.26 3.97 6.60
CA LYS A 2 15.09 5.14 6.25
C LYS A 2 14.97 6.24 7.29
N LYS A 3 16.03 7.07 7.40
CA LYS A 3 16.09 8.16 8.40
C LYS A 3 15.49 9.48 7.92
N ASN A 4 15.35 9.66 6.60
CA ASN A 4 14.94 10.94 6.01
C ASN A 4 13.46 11.00 5.64
N LEU A 5 12.64 10.22 6.32
CA LEU A 5 11.18 10.22 6.10
C LEU A 5 10.55 11.47 6.71
N THR A 6 9.51 11.99 6.07
CA THR A 6 8.73 13.10 6.64
C THR A 6 7.91 12.63 7.83
N GLU A 7 7.43 13.58 8.64
CA GLU A 7 6.56 13.25 9.78
C GLU A 7 5.29 12.54 9.34
N GLU A 8 4.70 12.95 8.22
CA GLU A 8 3.50 12.31 7.67
C GLU A 8 3.78 10.87 7.26
N GLU A 9 4.91 10.64 6.59
CA GLU A 9 5.32 9.29 6.18
C GLU A 9 5.56 8.39 7.38
N LEU A 10 6.23 8.91 8.41
CA LEU A 10 6.47 8.17 9.65
C LEU A 10 5.17 7.89 10.40
N HIS A 11 4.24 8.83 10.41
CA HIS A 11 2.94 8.62 11.06
C HIS A 11 2.22 7.42 10.45
N ILE A 12 2.27 7.27 9.13
CA ILE A 12 1.63 6.16 8.45
C ILE A 12 2.42 4.87 8.64
N LEU A 13 3.72 4.91 8.35
CA LEU A 13 4.54 3.69 8.37
C LEU A 13 4.75 3.10 9.76
N LYS A 14 4.94 3.95 10.78
CA LYS A 14 5.21 3.50 12.15
C LYS A 14 4.00 3.50 13.06
N ASN A 15 3.13 4.48 12.91
CA ASN A 15 2.00 4.68 13.82
C ASN A 15 0.67 4.22 13.23
N LYS A 16 0.70 3.49 12.12
CA LYS A 16 -0.49 2.93 11.46
C LYS A 16 -1.52 4.00 11.08
N GLY A 17 -1.04 5.18 10.70
CA GLY A 17 -1.93 6.25 10.23
C GLY A 17 -2.54 5.91 8.88
N THR A 18 -3.54 6.68 8.51
CA THR A 18 -4.19 6.57 7.20
C THR A 18 -4.24 7.96 6.58
N GLU A 19 -3.77 8.06 5.33
CA GLU A 19 -3.89 9.34 4.60
C GLU A 19 -5.36 9.62 4.29
N LYS A 20 -5.69 10.89 4.07
CA LYS A 20 -7.06 11.26 3.67
C LYS A 20 -7.40 10.64 2.32
N PRO A 21 -8.65 10.17 2.13
CA PRO A 21 -9.06 9.65 0.83
C PRO A 21 -8.91 10.73 -0.25
N PHE A 22 -8.50 10.31 -1.45
CA PHE A 22 -8.30 11.17 -2.60
C PHE A 22 -7.16 12.19 -2.46
N SER A 23 -6.31 12.06 -1.43
CA SER A 23 -5.18 12.98 -1.20
C SER A 23 -3.85 12.47 -1.72
N GLY A 24 -3.71 11.17 -1.99
CA GLY A 24 -2.43 10.55 -2.32
C GLY A 24 -1.96 10.87 -3.72
N LYS A 25 -0.68 11.19 -3.88
CA LYS A 25 -0.09 11.55 -5.17
C LYS A 25 -0.09 10.40 -6.17
N LEU A 26 -0.12 9.15 -5.69
CA LEU A 26 -0.07 7.98 -6.55
C LEU A 26 -1.44 7.40 -6.86
N LEU A 27 -2.51 7.99 -6.33
CA LEU A 27 -3.88 7.48 -6.52
C LEU A 27 -4.21 7.28 -8.00
N TYR A 28 -4.02 8.30 -8.81
CA TYR A 28 -4.35 8.28 -10.24
C TYR A 28 -3.15 7.99 -11.14
N ASN A 29 -2.05 7.55 -10.56
CA ASN A 29 -0.86 7.22 -11.35
C ASN A 29 -1.14 6.00 -12.22
N LYS A 30 -1.00 6.16 -13.55
CA LYS A 30 -1.23 5.11 -14.54
C LYS A 30 0.04 4.75 -15.31
N LYS A 31 1.18 5.30 -14.91
CA LYS A 31 2.46 5.00 -15.55
C LYS A 31 2.88 3.56 -15.26
N LYS A 32 3.56 2.93 -16.20
CA LYS A 32 4.11 1.59 -16.02
C LYS A 32 5.33 1.65 -15.13
N GLY A 33 5.37 0.81 -14.13
CA GLY A 33 6.51 0.77 -13.21
C GLY A 33 6.23 -0.07 -11.99
N THR A 34 7.09 0.12 -10.99
CA THR A 34 7.07 -0.65 -9.75
C THR A 34 6.90 0.29 -8.57
N TYR A 35 6.09 -0.15 -7.59
CA TYR A 35 5.86 0.56 -6.34
C TYR A 35 6.68 -0.09 -5.23
N TYR A 36 7.45 0.74 -4.53
CA TYR A 36 8.39 0.32 -3.49
C TYR A 36 7.95 0.85 -2.14
N CYS A 37 8.35 0.17 -1.08
CA CYS A 37 8.12 0.65 0.28
C CYS A 37 8.85 1.96 0.51
N LYS A 38 8.14 2.98 0.95
CA LYS A 38 8.73 4.29 1.28
C LYS A 38 9.77 4.17 2.39
N GLY A 39 9.57 3.22 3.30
CA GLY A 39 10.46 3.04 4.44
C GLY A 39 11.77 2.33 4.14
N CYS A 40 11.80 1.42 3.17
CA CYS A 40 12.98 0.57 2.97
C CYS A 40 13.28 0.16 1.53
N ASP A 41 12.51 0.66 0.56
CA ASP A 41 12.65 0.36 -0.88
C ASP A 41 12.39 -1.09 -1.28
N ASN A 42 11.76 -1.89 -0.42
CA ASN A 42 11.32 -3.23 -0.80
C ASN A 42 10.28 -3.14 -1.92
N GLU A 43 10.38 -4.00 -2.94
CA GLU A 43 9.39 -4.04 -4.01
C GLU A 43 8.06 -4.58 -3.48
N LEU A 44 6.97 -3.85 -3.71
CA LEU A 44 5.67 -4.19 -3.14
C LEU A 44 4.61 -4.53 -4.18
N PHE A 45 4.44 -3.66 -5.17
CA PHE A 45 3.37 -3.79 -6.16
C PHE A 45 3.87 -3.38 -7.55
N SER A 46 3.24 -3.97 -8.57
CA SER A 46 3.46 -3.59 -9.97
C SER A 46 2.29 -2.77 -10.48
N SER A 47 2.57 -1.85 -11.41
CA SER A 47 1.51 -1.12 -12.12
C SER A 47 0.54 -2.06 -12.83
N LYS A 48 0.95 -3.29 -13.13
CA LYS A 48 0.10 -4.29 -13.79
C LYS A 48 -1.10 -4.70 -12.96
N SER A 49 -1.00 -4.63 -11.63
CA SER A 49 -2.10 -4.98 -10.73
C SER A 49 -2.85 -3.76 -10.19
N LYS A 50 -2.40 -2.55 -10.51
CA LYS A 50 -3.07 -1.34 -10.05
C LYS A 50 -4.35 -1.08 -10.83
N TYR A 51 -5.40 -0.69 -10.12
CA TYR A 51 -6.68 -0.34 -10.74
C TYR A 51 -7.38 0.76 -9.93
N ASP A 52 -8.37 1.41 -10.57
CA ASP A 52 -9.17 2.44 -9.90
C ASP A 52 -10.35 1.77 -9.20
N SER A 53 -10.29 1.70 -7.89
CA SER A 53 -11.36 1.10 -7.07
C SER A 53 -12.43 2.10 -6.65
N GLY A 54 -12.20 3.39 -6.86
CA GLY A 54 -13.07 4.45 -6.37
C GLY A 54 -13.01 4.68 -4.87
N SER A 55 -12.13 3.97 -4.17
CA SER A 55 -12.05 4.05 -2.70
C SER A 55 -11.36 5.31 -2.18
N GLY A 56 -10.57 5.98 -3.01
CA GLY A 56 -9.79 7.14 -2.59
C GLY A 56 -8.36 6.86 -2.21
N TRP A 57 -7.91 5.61 -2.33
CA TRP A 57 -6.52 5.18 -2.09
C TRP A 57 -6.03 4.34 -3.25
N PRO A 58 -4.70 4.35 -3.51
CA PRO A 58 -4.13 3.44 -4.51
C PRO A 58 -4.56 2.01 -4.24
N SER A 59 -5.03 1.32 -5.27
CA SER A 59 -5.58 -0.03 -5.13
C SER A 59 -4.90 -0.99 -6.09
N PHE A 60 -4.62 -2.20 -5.60
CA PHE A 60 -3.96 -3.27 -6.35
C PHE A 60 -4.70 -4.57 -6.07
N TYR A 61 -4.72 -5.49 -7.03
CA TYR A 61 -5.38 -6.78 -6.78
C TYR A 61 -4.41 -7.87 -6.33
N GLU A 62 -3.10 -7.63 -6.37
CA GLU A 62 -2.10 -8.56 -5.83
C GLU A 62 -0.77 -7.85 -5.57
N PRO A 63 0.06 -8.36 -4.63
CA PRO A 63 1.42 -7.86 -4.47
C PRO A 63 2.31 -8.36 -5.61
N ILE A 64 3.48 -7.73 -5.78
CA ILE A 64 4.45 -8.18 -6.78
C ILE A 64 4.97 -9.58 -6.46
N ASN A 65 5.06 -9.90 -5.18
CA ASN A 65 5.41 -11.20 -4.65
C ASN A 65 4.72 -11.36 -3.29
N ILE A 66 4.09 -12.51 -3.04
CA ILE A 66 3.41 -12.74 -1.76
C ILE A 66 4.37 -12.64 -0.56
N ASN A 67 5.66 -12.86 -0.79
CA ASN A 67 6.67 -12.74 0.27
C ASN A 67 7.14 -11.30 0.52
N SER A 68 6.62 -10.33 -0.23
CA SER A 68 6.95 -8.91 -0.03
C SER A 68 6.18 -8.29 1.13
N ILE A 69 5.09 -8.91 1.54
CA ILE A 69 4.16 -8.37 2.54
C ILE A 69 3.84 -9.40 3.60
N VAL A 70 3.33 -8.90 4.73
CA VAL A 70 2.81 -9.71 5.84
C VAL A 70 1.41 -9.21 6.17
N PHE A 71 0.53 -10.13 6.53
CA PHE A 71 -0.82 -9.81 6.97
C PHE A 71 -0.92 -9.84 8.48
N LYS A 72 -1.69 -8.91 9.05
CA LYS A 72 -1.96 -8.85 10.47
C LYS A 72 -3.43 -8.53 10.69
N LYS A 73 -4.04 -9.18 11.69
CA LYS A 73 -5.40 -8.84 12.09
C LYS A 73 -5.40 -7.46 12.75
N ASP A 74 -6.28 -6.58 12.29
CA ASP A 74 -6.46 -5.23 12.83
C ASP A 74 -7.88 -5.10 13.37
N ILE A 75 -8.00 -4.90 14.69
CA ILE A 75 -9.29 -4.77 15.35
C ILE A 75 -9.58 -3.34 15.82
N SER A 76 -8.83 -2.38 15.29
CA SER A 76 -9.00 -0.97 15.65
C SER A 76 -10.32 -0.39 15.11
N LEU A 77 -10.75 0.73 15.68
CA LEU A 77 -11.94 1.49 15.23
C LEU A 77 -13.23 0.65 15.24
N GLY A 78 -13.30 -0.39 16.08
CA GLY A 78 -14.48 -1.24 16.15
C GLY A 78 -14.69 -2.12 14.93
N MET A 79 -13.70 -2.23 14.05
CA MET A 79 -13.75 -3.04 12.84
C MET A 79 -12.75 -4.18 12.90
N ILE A 80 -13.06 -5.26 12.19
CA ILE A 80 -12.11 -6.35 11.98
C ILE A 80 -11.63 -6.27 10.55
N ARG A 81 -10.36 -5.95 10.36
CA ARG A 81 -9.75 -5.82 9.03
C ARG A 81 -8.43 -6.59 8.98
N THR A 82 -7.91 -6.80 7.78
CA THR A 82 -6.59 -7.38 7.58
C THR A 82 -5.61 -6.29 7.17
N GLU A 83 -4.65 -6.01 8.05
CA GLU A 83 -3.59 -5.04 7.80
C GLU A 83 -2.53 -5.64 6.88
N VAL A 84 -1.99 -4.80 5.98
CA VAL A 84 -0.89 -5.16 5.08
C VAL A 84 0.36 -4.40 5.53
N ILE A 85 1.43 -5.12 5.77
CA ILE A 85 2.68 -4.62 6.33
C ILE A 85 3.84 -5.01 5.41
N CYS A 86 4.84 -4.14 5.28
CA CYS A 86 6.06 -4.46 4.54
C CYS A 86 6.84 -5.56 5.27
N LYS A 87 7.13 -6.64 4.57
CA LYS A 87 7.89 -7.78 5.12
C LYS A 87 9.28 -7.36 5.60
N ASN A 88 9.91 -6.39 4.92
CA ASN A 88 11.29 -6.02 5.18
C ASN A 88 11.46 -5.08 6.36
N CYS A 89 10.59 -4.08 6.52
CA CYS A 89 10.78 -3.07 7.58
C CYS A 89 9.61 -2.98 8.57
N ASP A 90 8.59 -3.82 8.43
CA ASP A 90 7.37 -3.82 9.25
C ASP A 90 6.55 -2.53 9.14
N GLY A 91 6.81 -1.69 8.13
CA GLY A 91 6.05 -0.48 7.91
C GLY A 91 4.60 -0.77 7.52
N HIS A 92 3.66 0.00 8.10
CA HIS A 92 2.24 -0.11 7.77
C HIS A 92 2.00 0.40 6.35
N LEU A 93 1.37 -0.41 5.50
CA LEU A 93 1.08 -0.05 4.12
C LEU A 93 -0.40 0.30 3.93
N GLY A 94 -1.28 -0.48 4.49
CA GLY A 94 -2.71 -0.31 4.33
C GLY A 94 -3.46 -1.55 4.78
N HIS A 95 -4.54 -1.88 4.07
CA HIS A 95 -5.40 -3.02 4.39
C HIS A 95 -5.79 -3.75 3.11
N VAL A 96 -6.17 -5.03 3.25
CA VAL A 96 -6.67 -5.82 2.13
C VAL A 96 -8.11 -6.26 2.43
N PHE A 97 -8.94 -6.23 1.38
CA PHE A 97 -10.35 -6.59 1.44
C PHE A 97 -10.67 -7.64 0.37
N ASP A 98 -11.80 -8.34 0.53
CA ASP A 98 -12.21 -9.42 -0.38
C ASP A 98 -13.16 -8.96 -1.50
N ASP A 99 -13.26 -7.67 -1.72
CA ASP A 99 -14.15 -7.04 -2.70
C ASP A 99 -13.40 -6.51 -3.92
N GLY A 100 -12.37 -7.21 -4.34
CA GLY A 100 -11.54 -6.82 -5.49
C GLY A 100 -11.92 -7.52 -6.78
N PRO A 101 -11.24 -7.16 -7.88
CA PRO A 101 -11.50 -7.73 -9.19
C PRO A 101 -10.80 -9.07 -9.40
N ASN A 102 -11.20 -9.78 -10.48
CA ASN A 102 -10.41 -10.91 -10.96
C ASN A 102 -8.99 -10.44 -11.29
N PRO A 103 -7.97 -11.31 -11.18
CA PRO A 103 -8.07 -12.75 -10.89
C PRO A 103 -8.13 -13.12 -9.40
N THR A 104 -7.78 -12.21 -8.48
CA THR A 104 -7.61 -12.58 -7.07
C THR A 104 -8.85 -12.38 -6.22
N GLY A 105 -9.74 -11.49 -6.62
CA GLY A 105 -10.87 -11.08 -5.78
C GLY A 105 -10.45 -10.19 -4.62
N LYS A 106 -9.20 -9.75 -4.57
CA LYS A 106 -8.65 -8.94 -3.48
C LYS A 106 -8.50 -7.48 -3.87
N ARG A 107 -8.72 -6.59 -2.91
CA ARG A 107 -8.44 -5.16 -3.04
C ARG A 107 -7.43 -4.76 -1.97
N TYR A 108 -6.18 -4.56 -2.38
CA TYR A 108 -5.13 -4.03 -1.52
C TYR A 108 -5.23 -2.52 -1.56
N CYS A 109 -5.71 -1.92 -0.49
CA CYS A 109 -5.92 -0.48 -0.35
C CYS A 109 -4.72 0.10 0.40
N ILE A 110 -3.85 0.81 -0.32
CA ILE A 110 -2.52 1.16 0.17
C ILE A 110 -2.35 2.67 0.21
N ASN A 111 -1.73 3.20 1.27
CA ASN A 111 -1.46 4.62 1.39
C ASN A 111 -0.37 5.05 0.40
N SER A 112 -0.61 6.12 -0.37
CA SER A 112 0.43 6.69 -1.24
C SER A 112 1.68 7.06 -0.45
N LEU A 113 1.50 7.55 0.77
CA LEU A 113 2.62 7.96 1.64
C LEU A 113 3.48 6.78 2.09
N SER A 114 2.99 5.55 1.94
CA SER A 114 3.78 4.33 2.22
C SER A 114 4.59 3.87 1.01
N LEU A 115 4.44 4.52 -0.14
CA LEU A 115 4.97 4.05 -1.42
C LEU A 115 5.90 5.06 -2.08
N ASN A 116 6.89 4.54 -2.80
CA ASN A 116 7.62 5.23 -3.85
C ASN A 116 7.27 4.56 -5.18
N PHE A 117 7.35 5.30 -6.25
CA PHE A 117 7.11 4.77 -7.59
C PHE A 117 8.30 5.02 -8.49
N ASN A 118 8.78 3.97 -9.18
CA ASN A 118 9.78 4.08 -10.23
C ASN A 118 9.17 3.65 -11.55
N LYS A 119 9.19 4.56 -12.51
CA LYS A 119 8.68 4.32 -13.86
C LYS A 119 9.62 3.37 -14.60
N ASP A 120 9.07 2.41 -15.33
CA ASP A 120 9.82 1.56 -16.25
C ASP A 120 10.36 2.41 -17.41
N GLU A 121 11.55 2.07 -17.87
CA GLU A 121 12.15 2.71 -19.02
C GLU A 121 11.59 2.20 -20.35
#